data_e8acbddc5175b0385b256c92db4ddce0
#
_entry.id   e8acbddc5175b0385b256c92db4ddce0
#
_cell.length_a   1.000
_cell.length_b   1.000
_cell.length_c   1.000
_cell.angle_alpha   90.00
_cell.angle_beta   90.00
_cell.angle_gamma   90.00
#
_symmetry.space_group_name_H-M   'P 1'
#
loop_
_entity.id
_entity.type
_entity.pdbx_description
1 polymer ?
#
loop_
_entity_poly.entity_id
_entity_poly.type
_entity_poly.pdbx_seq_one_letter_code
_entity_poly.pdbx_strand_id
1 'polypeptide(L)'
;MMKFERLPIVRASEVVERHIKQAIIDGKLKPGDKLPIEKQMAQQFGISLVTLREALRALQILGLIEKKKGKGGGVFVSEIDNESIKDSLGHYLSFKDLLPQHLYEVRKIIEPSAARLAVQNITTDELGLLEENVLYCEERLRKIDPVIDEKDFFDLDSRNNTFHRLLANATHNPILSLTIDYIFDFLKGCETVFLVPDFSYTSENIKDHRNIFEHLKRRDTEKC
;
A
#
# COMPACT_ATOMS: atom_id res chain seq x y z
N MET A 1 -13.99 36.20 -42.99
CA MET A 1 -13.08 36.65 -41.95
C MET A 1 -12.49 35.41 -41.29
N MET A 2 -11.19 35.14 -41.47
CA MET A 2 -10.54 33.93 -40.98
C MET A 2 -10.38 34.04 -39.45
N LYS A 3 -10.95 33.11 -38.66
CA LYS A 3 -10.78 33.06 -37.20
C LYS A 3 -9.58 32.14 -36.88
N PHE A 4 -8.60 32.68 -36.21
CA PHE A 4 -7.49 31.89 -35.65
C PHE A 4 -7.90 31.33 -34.29
N GLU A 5 -7.71 30.06 -34.08
CA GLU A 5 -7.88 29.45 -32.76
C GLU A 5 -6.73 29.83 -31.84
N ARG A 6 -7.04 30.13 -30.57
CA ARG A 6 -6.01 30.35 -29.55
C ARG A 6 -5.24 29.06 -29.29
N LEU A 7 -3.95 29.08 -29.50
CA LEU A 7 -3.08 27.98 -29.09
C LEU A 7 -3.07 27.87 -27.55
N PRO A 8 -3.11 26.66 -26.98
CA PRO A 8 -2.99 26.49 -25.54
C PRO A 8 -1.62 27.00 -25.08
N ILE A 9 -1.60 27.96 -24.17
CA ILE A 9 -0.37 28.43 -23.53
C ILE A 9 0.02 27.41 -22.48
N VAL A 10 0.98 26.54 -22.80
CA VAL A 10 1.57 25.63 -21.81
C VAL A 10 2.54 26.44 -20.96
N ARG A 11 2.30 26.48 -19.65
CA ARG A 11 3.19 27.19 -18.72
C ARG A 11 4.53 26.47 -18.59
N ALA A 12 5.62 27.22 -18.53
CA ALA A 12 6.96 26.65 -18.37
C ALA A 12 7.09 25.81 -17.09
N SER A 13 6.38 26.16 -16.01
CA SER A 13 6.30 25.35 -14.78
C SER A 13 5.67 23.97 -15.02
N GLU A 14 4.62 23.87 -15.82
CA GLU A 14 3.96 22.59 -16.16
C GLU A 14 4.87 21.70 -17.04
N VAL A 15 5.66 22.31 -17.91
CA VAL A 15 6.64 21.59 -18.74
C VAL A 15 7.74 20.96 -17.87
N VAL A 16 8.27 21.73 -16.92
CA VAL A 16 9.31 21.25 -15.99
C VAL A 16 8.76 20.18 -15.05
N GLU A 17 7.57 20.39 -14.49
CA GLU A 17 6.88 19.39 -13.69
C GLU A 17 6.77 18.06 -14.45
N ARG A 18 6.28 18.10 -15.67
CA ARG A 18 6.14 16.92 -16.53
C ARG A 18 7.46 16.24 -16.83
N HIS A 19 8.55 17.00 -17.07
CA HIS A 19 9.88 16.45 -17.31
C HIS A 19 10.43 15.69 -16.10
N ILE A 20 10.33 16.28 -14.91
CA ILE A 20 10.81 15.64 -13.67
C ILE A 20 9.94 14.42 -13.35
N LYS A 21 8.61 14.55 -13.44
CA LYS A 21 7.67 13.44 -13.26
C LYS A 21 7.97 12.27 -14.20
N GLN A 22 8.21 12.55 -15.49
CA GLN A 22 8.53 11.52 -16.45
C GLN A 22 9.89 10.85 -16.15
N ALA A 23 10.88 11.61 -15.70
CA ALA A 23 12.18 11.05 -15.29
C ALA A 23 12.06 10.09 -14.08
N ILE A 24 11.14 10.38 -13.16
CA ILE A 24 10.82 9.48 -12.03
C ILE A 24 10.12 8.23 -12.55
N ILE A 25 9.10 8.37 -13.39
CA ILE A 25 8.35 7.24 -13.97
C ILE A 25 9.27 6.34 -14.81
N ASP A 26 10.17 6.92 -15.59
CA ASP A 26 11.15 6.18 -16.40
C ASP A 26 12.28 5.53 -15.57
N GLY A 27 12.29 5.72 -14.24
CA GLY A 27 13.33 5.20 -13.33
C GLY A 27 14.70 5.88 -13.50
N LYS A 28 14.78 7.00 -14.22
CA LYS A 28 16.01 7.82 -14.35
C LYS A 28 16.33 8.56 -13.06
N LEU A 29 15.28 8.92 -12.31
CA LEU A 29 15.33 9.42 -10.94
C LEU A 29 14.68 8.38 -10.04
N LYS A 30 15.41 7.90 -9.06
CA LYS A 30 14.94 6.86 -8.12
C LYS A 30 14.49 7.46 -6.80
N PRO A 31 13.60 6.82 -6.05
CA PRO A 31 13.29 7.21 -4.67
C PRO A 31 14.56 7.42 -3.85
N GLY A 32 14.62 8.52 -3.09
CA GLY A 32 15.79 8.93 -2.31
C GLY A 32 16.83 9.75 -3.08
N ASP A 33 16.77 9.79 -4.42
CA ASP A 33 17.72 10.59 -5.21
C ASP A 33 17.59 12.07 -4.90
N LYS A 34 18.74 12.73 -4.71
CA LYS A 34 18.82 14.18 -4.52
C LYS A 34 18.80 14.89 -5.86
N LEU A 35 17.82 15.78 -6.05
CA LEU A 35 17.80 16.65 -7.23
C LEU A 35 18.91 17.71 -7.16
N PRO A 36 19.37 18.23 -8.31
CA PRO A 36 20.30 19.35 -8.34
C PRO A 36 19.74 20.56 -7.59
N ILE A 37 20.61 21.48 -7.16
CA ILE A 37 20.16 22.68 -6.46
C ILE A 37 19.26 23.53 -7.37
N GLU A 38 18.26 24.22 -6.78
CA GLU A 38 17.24 24.98 -7.53
C GLU A 38 17.88 25.93 -8.58
N LYS A 39 19.00 26.57 -8.23
CA LYS A 39 19.70 27.49 -9.16
C LYS A 39 20.24 26.78 -10.42
N GLN A 40 20.79 25.59 -10.25
CA GLN A 40 21.29 24.77 -11.36
C GLN A 40 20.14 24.26 -12.24
N MET A 41 19.06 23.75 -11.62
CA MET A 41 17.89 23.29 -12.37
C MET A 41 17.25 24.43 -13.17
N ALA A 42 17.09 25.62 -12.57
CA ALA A 42 16.55 26.80 -13.28
C ALA A 42 17.40 27.18 -14.49
N GLN A 43 18.72 27.10 -14.34
CA GLN A 43 19.66 27.36 -15.43
C GLN A 43 19.58 26.28 -16.53
N GLN A 44 19.52 25.00 -16.15
CA GLN A 44 19.41 23.89 -17.10
C GLN A 44 18.12 23.94 -17.93
N PHE A 45 16.97 24.28 -17.25
CA PHE A 45 15.71 24.45 -17.95
C PHE A 45 15.52 25.77 -18.64
N GLY A 46 16.45 26.75 -18.46
CA GLY A 46 16.34 28.08 -19.05
C GLY A 46 15.15 28.90 -18.53
N ILE A 47 14.78 28.75 -17.27
CA ILE A 47 13.62 29.38 -16.63
C ILE A 47 14.00 30.18 -15.39
N SER A 48 13.07 30.99 -14.91
CA SER A 48 13.25 31.71 -13.63
C SER A 48 13.19 30.76 -12.44
N LEU A 49 13.86 31.15 -11.32
CA LEU A 49 13.73 30.43 -10.04
C LEU A 49 12.28 30.36 -9.52
N VAL A 50 11.49 31.39 -9.81
CA VAL A 50 10.06 31.44 -9.43
C VAL A 50 9.28 30.35 -10.16
N THR A 51 9.48 30.25 -11.48
CA THR A 51 8.83 29.24 -12.33
C THR A 51 9.25 27.82 -11.93
N LEU A 52 10.55 27.61 -11.60
CA LEU A 52 11.01 26.32 -11.10
C LEU A 52 10.37 25.97 -9.76
N ARG A 53 10.29 26.92 -8.82
CA ARG A 53 9.67 26.67 -7.50
C ARG A 53 8.20 26.33 -7.60
N GLU A 54 7.50 26.93 -8.56
CA GLU A 54 6.10 26.57 -8.87
C GLU A 54 6.00 25.11 -9.31
N ALA A 55 6.85 24.67 -10.24
CA ALA A 55 6.91 23.28 -10.68
C ALA A 55 7.26 22.31 -9.53
N LEU A 56 8.28 22.64 -8.74
CA LEU A 56 8.66 21.82 -7.57
C LEU A 56 7.56 21.76 -6.51
N ARG A 57 6.81 22.84 -6.32
CA ARG A 57 5.67 22.84 -5.40
C ARG A 57 4.56 21.90 -5.88
N ALA A 58 4.26 21.89 -7.18
CA ALA A 58 3.29 20.97 -7.76
C ALA A 58 3.73 19.51 -7.56
N LEU A 59 5.00 19.19 -7.87
CA LEU A 59 5.57 17.86 -7.63
C LEU A 59 5.53 17.45 -6.16
N GLN A 60 5.75 18.39 -5.24
CA GLN A 60 5.66 18.15 -3.79
C GLN A 60 4.23 17.87 -3.33
N ILE A 61 3.25 18.60 -3.88
CA ILE A 61 1.81 18.34 -3.63
C ILE A 61 1.40 16.96 -4.14
N LEU A 62 1.96 16.52 -5.27
CA LEU A 62 1.76 15.18 -5.82
C LEU A 62 2.52 14.08 -5.04
N GLY A 63 3.28 14.44 -4.00
CA GLY A 63 4.07 13.49 -3.21
C GLY A 63 5.27 12.89 -3.95
N LEU A 64 5.63 13.41 -5.15
CA LEU A 64 6.73 12.89 -5.97
C LEU A 64 8.11 13.35 -5.50
N ILE A 65 8.18 14.46 -4.78
CA ILE A 65 9.40 14.99 -4.19
C ILE A 65 9.16 15.53 -2.78
N GLU A 66 10.20 15.53 -1.97
CA GLU A 66 10.21 16.13 -0.64
C GLU A 66 11.35 17.15 -0.47
N LYS A 67 11.15 18.13 0.42
CA LYS A 67 12.19 19.12 0.79
C LYS A 67 12.70 18.83 2.20
N LYS A 68 13.99 18.51 2.30
CA LYS A 68 14.68 18.33 3.61
C LYS A 68 15.45 19.62 3.95
N LYS A 69 15.29 20.08 5.23
CA LYS A 69 15.99 21.28 5.74
C LYS A 69 17.32 20.89 6.39
N GLY A 70 18.23 21.88 6.55
CA GLY A 70 19.46 21.73 7.31
C GLY A 70 20.69 21.33 6.50
N LYS A 71 21.77 20.94 7.22
CA LYS A 71 23.05 20.53 6.61
C LYS A 71 22.83 19.22 5.84
N GLY A 72 23.01 19.25 4.54
CA GLY A 72 22.68 18.12 3.64
C GLY A 72 21.28 18.17 3.04
N GLY A 73 20.45 19.17 3.42
CA GLY A 73 19.14 19.38 2.86
C GLY A 73 19.10 19.59 1.35
N GLY A 74 17.91 19.67 0.80
CA GLY A 74 17.67 19.84 -0.63
C GLY A 74 16.32 19.31 -1.03
N VAL A 75 16.14 19.13 -2.33
CA VAL A 75 14.96 18.47 -2.91
C VAL A 75 15.34 17.03 -3.23
N PHE A 76 14.54 16.09 -2.80
CA PHE A 76 14.75 14.65 -3.01
C PHE A 76 13.53 14.06 -3.69
N VAL A 77 13.73 13.01 -4.47
CA VAL A 77 12.62 12.18 -4.94
C VAL A 77 12.03 11.46 -3.72
N SER A 78 10.73 11.57 -3.51
CA SER A 78 10.05 10.93 -2.38
C SER A 78 10.21 9.41 -2.46
N GLU A 79 10.42 8.78 -1.33
CA GLU A 79 10.12 7.37 -1.18
C GLU A 79 8.60 7.24 -1.31
N ILE A 80 8.17 6.40 -2.26
CA ILE A 80 6.73 6.21 -2.46
C ILE A 80 6.20 5.47 -1.25
N ASP A 81 5.53 6.20 -0.40
CA ASP A 81 4.82 5.69 0.75
C ASP A 81 3.40 5.31 0.32
N ASN A 82 3.03 4.07 0.57
CA ASN A 82 1.68 3.58 0.29
C ASN A 82 0.62 4.36 1.11
N GLU A 83 1.00 4.97 2.23
CA GLU A 83 0.09 5.73 3.12
C GLU A 83 -0.56 6.91 2.39
N SER A 84 0.21 7.70 1.64
CA SER A 84 -0.32 8.84 0.88
C SER A 84 -1.36 8.42 -0.18
N ILE A 85 -1.19 7.24 -0.76
CA ILE A 85 -2.16 6.68 -1.73
C ILE A 85 -3.41 6.21 -0.99
N LYS A 86 -3.24 5.50 0.12
CA LYS A 86 -4.34 5.02 0.96
C LYS A 86 -5.16 6.17 1.52
N ASP A 87 -4.52 7.24 2.00
CA ASP A 87 -5.20 8.44 2.49
C ASP A 87 -6.05 9.09 1.39
N SER A 88 -5.48 9.26 0.19
CA SER A 88 -6.19 9.84 -0.95
C SER A 88 -7.40 9.00 -1.36
N LEU A 89 -7.25 7.68 -1.38
CA LEU A 89 -8.33 6.73 -1.66
C LEU A 89 -9.38 6.76 -0.55
N GLY A 90 -8.94 6.80 0.72
CA GLY A 90 -9.81 6.92 1.89
C GLY A 90 -10.67 8.18 1.84
N HIS A 91 -10.06 9.33 1.54
CA HIS A 91 -10.81 10.58 1.33
C HIS A 91 -11.83 10.46 0.21
N TYR A 92 -11.47 9.89 -0.93
CA TYR A 92 -12.43 9.70 -2.03
C TYR A 92 -13.59 8.79 -1.63
N LEU A 93 -13.31 7.67 -0.97
CA LEU A 93 -14.30 6.67 -0.58
C LEU A 93 -15.18 7.14 0.60
N SER A 94 -14.70 8.07 1.45
CA SER A 94 -15.51 8.65 2.53
C SER A 94 -16.76 9.40 2.02
N PHE A 95 -16.74 9.83 0.75
CA PHE A 95 -17.90 10.43 0.08
C PHE A 95 -18.83 9.40 -0.61
N LYS A 96 -18.57 8.10 -0.46
CA LYS A 96 -19.25 7.03 -1.23
C LYS A 96 -20.05 6.06 -0.38
N ASP A 97 -20.38 6.42 0.86
CA ASP A 97 -21.12 5.54 1.79
C ASP A 97 -20.52 4.13 1.83
N LEU A 98 -19.18 4.05 1.94
CA LEU A 98 -18.46 2.79 1.97
C LEU A 98 -18.83 2.03 3.25
N LEU A 99 -19.39 0.84 3.07
CA LEU A 99 -19.76 -0.06 4.16
C LEU A 99 -18.73 -1.19 4.27
N PRO A 100 -18.47 -1.72 5.48
CA PRO A 100 -17.56 -2.88 5.67
C PRO A 100 -17.91 -4.07 4.77
N GLN A 101 -19.21 -4.31 4.53
CA GLN A 101 -19.65 -5.40 3.64
C GLN A 101 -19.09 -5.29 2.22
N HIS A 102 -18.93 -4.07 1.66
CA HIS A 102 -18.36 -3.88 0.33
C HIS A 102 -16.89 -4.34 0.28
N LEU A 103 -16.16 -4.16 1.37
CA LEU A 103 -14.77 -4.63 1.48
C LEU A 103 -14.71 -6.16 1.61
N TYR A 104 -15.62 -6.78 2.36
CA TYR A 104 -15.72 -8.23 2.44
C TYR A 104 -16.10 -8.86 1.09
N GLU A 105 -16.94 -8.22 0.28
CA GLU A 105 -17.26 -8.66 -1.07
C GLU A 105 -16.01 -8.65 -1.96
N VAL A 106 -15.22 -7.57 -1.91
CA VAL A 106 -13.96 -7.47 -2.67
C VAL A 106 -12.96 -8.53 -2.20
N ARG A 107 -12.80 -8.74 -0.87
CA ARG A 107 -11.94 -9.78 -0.31
C ARG A 107 -12.27 -11.16 -0.86
N LYS A 108 -13.55 -11.55 -0.87
CA LYS A 108 -14.01 -12.84 -1.40
C LYS A 108 -13.64 -13.06 -2.88
N ILE A 109 -13.50 -11.98 -3.64
CA ILE A 109 -13.12 -12.04 -5.06
C ILE A 109 -11.60 -12.14 -5.21
N ILE A 110 -10.84 -11.29 -4.49
CA ILE A 110 -9.41 -11.13 -4.75
C ILE A 110 -8.53 -12.08 -3.95
N GLU A 111 -8.88 -12.40 -2.69
CA GLU A 111 -8.01 -13.22 -1.82
C GLU A 111 -7.81 -14.65 -2.32
N PRO A 112 -8.83 -15.37 -2.83
CA PRO A 112 -8.58 -16.70 -3.41
C PRO A 112 -7.68 -16.65 -4.66
N SER A 113 -7.75 -15.56 -5.42
CA SER A 113 -6.88 -15.36 -6.59
C SER A 113 -5.47 -14.98 -6.17
N ALA A 114 -5.32 -14.17 -5.12
CA ALA A 114 -4.03 -13.84 -4.52
C ALA A 114 -3.36 -15.10 -3.96
N ALA A 115 -4.09 -15.96 -3.24
CA ALA A 115 -3.55 -17.20 -2.71
C ALA A 115 -3.00 -18.10 -3.82
N ARG A 116 -3.74 -18.31 -4.90
CA ARG A 116 -3.27 -19.09 -6.07
C ARG A 116 -2.02 -18.49 -6.72
N LEU A 117 -1.93 -17.18 -6.82
CA LEU A 117 -0.75 -16.50 -7.37
C LEU A 117 0.44 -16.59 -6.41
N ALA A 118 0.20 -16.47 -5.10
CA ALA A 118 1.22 -16.63 -4.07
C ALA A 118 1.85 -18.03 -4.10
N VAL A 119 1.09 -19.09 -4.32
CA VAL A 119 1.62 -20.47 -4.47
C VAL A 119 2.75 -20.53 -5.51
N GLN A 120 2.61 -19.78 -6.61
CA GLN A 120 3.59 -19.78 -7.70
C GLN A 120 4.83 -18.95 -7.38
N ASN A 121 4.66 -17.84 -6.65
CA ASN A 121 5.68 -16.79 -6.50
C ASN A 121 6.39 -16.80 -5.15
N ILE A 122 5.76 -17.33 -4.10
CA ILE A 122 6.26 -17.25 -2.72
C ILE A 122 7.68 -17.78 -2.58
N THR A 123 8.55 -17.01 -1.96
CA THR A 123 9.92 -17.38 -1.61
C THR A 123 9.97 -18.21 -0.32
N THR A 124 11.12 -18.83 -0.06
CA THR A 124 11.34 -19.58 1.19
C THR A 124 11.26 -18.68 2.41
N ASP A 125 11.79 -17.45 2.33
CA ASP A 125 11.79 -16.49 3.44
C ASP A 125 10.37 -16.02 3.76
N GLU A 126 9.57 -15.70 2.73
CA GLU A 126 8.15 -15.32 2.89
C GLU A 126 7.31 -16.47 3.45
N LEU A 127 7.57 -17.70 3.01
CA LEU A 127 6.93 -18.89 3.58
C LEU A 127 7.29 -19.05 5.08
N GLY A 128 8.54 -18.74 5.47
CA GLY A 128 8.97 -18.72 6.86
C GLY A 128 8.20 -17.69 7.70
N LEU A 129 7.95 -16.50 7.17
CA LEU A 129 7.15 -15.46 7.85
C LEU A 129 5.69 -15.89 8.06
N LEU A 130 5.09 -16.54 7.06
CA LEU A 130 3.75 -17.12 7.19
C LEU A 130 3.71 -18.24 8.22
N GLU A 131 4.74 -19.12 8.24
CA GLU A 131 4.84 -20.21 9.23
C GLU A 131 4.92 -19.66 10.65
N GLU A 132 5.77 -18.66 10.88
CA GLU A 132 5.89 -17.97 12.17
C GLU A 132 4.55 -17.37 12.63
N ASN A 133 3.85 -16.69 11.72
CA ASN A 133 2.55 -16.10 12.03
C ASN A 133 1.52 -17.15 12.43
N VAL A 134 1.40 -18.25 11.67
CA VAL A 134 0.44 -19.32 11.96
C VAL A 134 0.78 -20.03 13.26
N LEU A 135 2.07 -20.35 13.48
CA LEU A 135 2.51 -21.01 14.72
C LEU A 135 2.23 -20.14 15.95
N TYR A 136 2.47 -18.83 15.86
CA TYR A 136 2.16 -17.89 16.92
C TYR A 136 0.65 -17.95 17.29
N CYS A 137 -0.22 -17.86 16.29
CA CYS A 137 -1.66 -17.88 16.49
C CYS A 137 -2.13 -19.21 17.14
N GLU A 138 -1.62 -20.34 16.66
CA GLU A 138 -1.95 -21.65 17.23
C GLU A 138 -1.45 -21.82 18.67
N GLU A 139 -0.24 -21.35 18.96
CA GLU A 139 0.32 -21.42 20.32
C GLU A 139 -0.47 -20.51 21.27
N ARG A 140 -0.83 -19.30 20.80
CA ARG A 140 -1.63 -18.36 21.58
C ARG A 140 -3.01 -18.93 21.87
N LEU A 141 -3.71 -19.44 20.86
CA LEU A 141 -5.03 -20.03 21.00
C LEU A 141 -5.05 -21.20 22.00
N ARG A 142 -4.00 -22.05 22.02
CA ARG A 142 -3.89 -23.17 22.99
C ARG A 142 -3.75 -22.71 24.44
N LYS A 143 -3.28 -21.48 24.67
CA LYS A 143 -3.11 -20.91 26.02
C LYS A 143 -4.35 -20.16 26.52
N ILE A 144 -5.30 -19.90 25.64
CA ILE A 144 -6.54 -19.19 25.95
C ILE A 144 -7.57 -20.22 26.37
N ASP A 145 -8.24 -19.98 27.50
CA ASP A 145 -9.41 -20.74 27.94
C ASP A 145 -10.56 -20.48 26.95
N PRO A 146 -11.60 -21.36 26.81
CA PRO A 146 -12.68 -21.17 25.83
C PRO A 146 -13.38 -19.83 25.81
N VAL A 147 -13.12 -18.97 26.79
CA VAL A 147 -13.55 -17.57 26.83
C VAL A 147 -12.39 -16.69 26.47
N ILE A 148 -12.38 -16.18 25.23
CA ILE A 148 -11.37 -15.23 24.77
C ILE A 148 -11.66 -13.83 25.32
N ASP A 149 -10.67 -13.18 25.96
CA ASP A 149 -10.80 -11.79 26.36
C ASP A 149 -10.52 -10.83 25.19
N GLU A 150 -10.87 -9.55 25.36
CA GLU A 150 -10.68 -8.53 24.32
C GLU A 150 -9.23 -8.40 23.87
N LYS A 151 -8.28 -8.49 24.81
CA LYS A 151 -6.85 -8.33 24.51
C LYS A 151 -6.35 -9.46 23.60
N ASP A 152 -6.69 -10.70 23.96
CA ASP A 152 -6.30 -11.88 23.20
C ASP A 152 -7.00 -11.91 21.84
N PHE A 153 -8.26 -11.49 21.79
CA PHE A 153 -9.00 -11.37 20.55
C PHE A 153 -8.35 -10.36 19.58
N PHE A 154 -8.07 -9.15 20.03
CA PHE A 154 -7.44 -8.14 19.17
C PHE A 154 -6.01 -8.47 18.78
N ASP A 155 -5.25 -9.18 19.63
CA ASP A 155 -3.91 -9.67 19.27
C ASP A 155 -4.01 -10.70 18.13
N LEU A 156 -4.88 -11.70 18.26
CA LEU A 156 -5.10 -12.72 17.24
C LEU A 156 -5.71 -12.15 15.95
N ASP A 157 -6.62 -11.18 16.05
CA ASP A 157 -7.19 -10.50 14.88
C ASP A 157 -6.13 -9.68 14.14
N SER A 158 -5.25 -8.98 14.86
CA SER A 158 -4.10 -8.30 14.25
C SER A 158 -3.18 -9.27 13.50
N ARG A 159 -2.98 -10.49 14.03
CA ARG A 159 -2.21 -11.55 13.37
C ARG A 159 -2.94 -12.15 12.18
N ASN A 160 -4.27 -12.28 12.27
CA ASN A 160 -5.12 -12.65 11.14
C ASN A 160 -4.93 -11.67 9.97
N ASN A 161 -5.02 -10.38 10.24
CA ASN A 161 -4.81 -9.34 9.24
C ASN A 161 -3.38 -9.38 8.65
N THR A 162 -2.37 -9.67 9.48
CA THR A 162 -0.98 -9.85 9.05
C THR A 162 -0.82 -11.02 8.09
N PHE A 163 -1.49 -12.16 8.33
CA PHE A 163 -1.44 -13.32 7.44
C PHE A 163 -1.88 -12.98 6.01
N HIS A 164 -3.01 -12.30 5.88
CA HIS A 164 -3.53 -11.89 4.57
C HIS A 164 -2.59 -10.90 3.85
N ARG A 165 -1.94 -9.99 4.58
CA ARG A 165 -0.94 -9.06 4.01
C ARG A 165 0.31 -9.80 3.54
N LEU A 166 0.82 -10.75 4.33
CA LEU A 166 1.96 -11.59 3.94
C LEU A 166 1.62 -12.40 2.69
N LEU A 167 0.42 -12.97 2.63
CA LEU A 167 -0.05 -13.72 1.46
C LEU A 167 -0.14 -12.84 0.21
N ALA A 168 -0.68 -11.62 0.35
CA ALA A 168 -0.74 -10.66 -0.74
C ALA A 168 0.64 -10.24 -1.24
N ASN A 169 1.59 -10.00 -0.32
CA ASN A 169 2.97 -9.64 -0.66
C ASN A 169 3.67 -10.79 -1.40
N ALA A 170 3.43 -12.03 -1.00
CA ALA A 170 3.96 -13.23 -1.66
C ALA A 170 3.44 -13.43 -3.09
N THR A 171 2.43 -12.67 -3.53
CA THR A 171 2.03 -12.63 -4.96
C THR A 171 3.04 -11.91 -5.84
N HIS A 172 3.91 -11.07 -5.26
CA HIS A 172 4.80 -10.12 -5.94
C HIS A 172 4.05 -9.18 -6.90
N ASN A 173 2.75 -8.97 -6.66
CA ASN A 173 1.91 -8.04 -7.39
C ASN A 173 1.61 -6.80 -6.53
N PRO A 174 2.26 -5.65 -6.81
CA PRO A 174 2.13 -4.46 -5.96
C PRO A 174 0.69 -3.91 -5.88
N ILE A 175 -0.14 -4.17 -6.90
CA ILE A 175 -1.54 -3.74 -6.87
C ILE A 175 -2.36 -4.60 -5.91
N LEU A 176 -2.14 -5.93 -5.90
CA LEU A 176 -2.80 -6.81 -4.92
C LEU A 176 -2.37 -6.48 -3.50
N SER A 177 -1.07 -6.29 -3.26
CA SER A 177 -0.55 -5.91 -1.95
C SER A 177 -1.16 -4.60 -1.47
N LEU A 178 -1.14 -3.54 -2.29
CA LEU A 178 -1.72 -2.25 -1.95
C LEU A 178 -3.23 -2.34 -1.68
N THR A 179 -3.96 -3.11 -2.51
CA THR A 179 -5.42 -3.25 -2.37
C THR A 179 -5.78 -3.97 -1.07
N ILE A 180 -5.07 -5.06 -0.76
CA ILE A 180 -5.30 -5.83 0.46
C ILE A 180 -4.91 -5.00 1.70
N ASP A 181 -3.77 -4.31 1.66
CA ASP A 181 -3.36 -3.39 2.72
C ASP A 181 -4.42 -2.32 3.00
N TYR A 182 -4.95 -1.69 1.94
CA TYR A 182 -5.99 -0.68 2.08
C TYR A 182 -7.25 -1.24 2.73
N ILE A 183 -7.70 -2.43 2.29
CA ILE A 183 -8.91 -3.08 2.83
C ILE A 183 -8.75 -3.32 4.33
N PHE A 184 -7.62 -3.89 4.76
CA PHE A 184 -7.39 -4.20 6.17
C PHE A 184 -7.17 -2.95 7.03
N ASP A 185 -6.54 -1.90 6.51
CA ASP A 185 -6.40 -0.63 7.23
C ASP A 185 -7.78 0.02 7.46
N PHE A 186 -8.65 -0.01 6.44
CA PHE A 186 -10.01 0.51 6.59
C PHE A 186 -10.84 -0.33 7.55
N LEU A 187 -10.81 -1.67 7.45
CA LEU A 187 -11.53 -2.56 8.36
C LEU A 187 -11.08 -2.35 9.80
N LYS A 188 -9.78 -2.21 10.05
CA LYS A 188 -9.24 -1.93 11.39
C LYS A 188 -9.85 -0.66 12.01
N GLY A 189 -10.14 0.37 11.22
CA GLY A 189 -10.86 1.55 11.68
C GLY A 189 -12.33 1.28 12.06
N CYS A 190 -12.92 0.20 11.55
CA CYS A 190 -14.30 -0.20 11.80
C CYS A 190 -14.43 -1.28 12.90
N GLU A 191 -13.37 -2.04 13.18
CA GLU A 191 -13.36 -3.21 14.07
C GLU A 191 -13.83 -2.91 15.48
N THR A 192 -13.44 -1.78 16.04
CA THR A 192 -13.85 -1.37 17.40
C THR A 192 -15.36 -1.22 17.59
N VAL A 193 -16.11 -1.19 16.49
CA VAL A 193 -17.57 -0.96 16.52
C VAL A 193 -18.35 -2.25 16.23
N PHE A 194 -17.77 -3.22 15.51
CA PHE A 194 -18.52 -4.36 14.97
C PHE A 194 -18.01 -5.74 15.39
N LEU A 195 -16.77 -5.85 15.89
CA LEU A 195 -16.23 -7.15 16.30
C LEU A 195 -16.46 -7.42 17.78
N VAL A 196 -17.11 -8.54 18.05
CA VAL A 196 -17.28 -9.08 19.40
C VAL A 196 -16.31 -10.26 19.53
N PRO A 197 -15.56 -10.36 20.65
CA PRO A 197 -14.71 -11.51 20.91
C PRO A 197 -15.47 -12.83 20.80
N ASP A 198 -15.03 -13.69 19.88
CA ASP A 198 -15.62 -15.01 19.63
C ASP A 198 -14.51 -16.05 19.45
N PHE A 199 -14.40 -16.96 20.41
CA PHE A 199 -13.40 -18.03 20.40
C PHE A 199 -13.59 -19.00 19.23
N SER A 200 -14.85 -19.35 18.90
CA SER A 200 -15.14 -20.30 17.82
C SER A 200 -14.72 -19.72 16.47
N TYR A 201 -15.12 -18.48 16.19
CA TYR A 201 -14.73 -17.73 14.99
C TYR A 201 -13.21 -17.61 14.86
N THR A 202 -12.53 -17.21 15.94
CA THR A 202 -11.07 -17.07 15.96
C THR A 202 -10.37 -18.39 15.71
N SER A 203 -10.86 -19.48 16.34
CA SER A 203 -10.31 -20.82 16.17
C SER A 203 -10.48 -21.36 14.75
N GLU A 204 -11.61 -21.09 14.10
CA GLU A 204 -11.86 -21.50 12.72
C GLU A 204 -10.93 -20.75 11.76
N ASN A 205 -10.77 -19.43 11.90
CA ASN A 205 -9.86 -18.65 11.09
C ASN A 205 -8.41 -19.14 11.19
N ILE A 206 -7.94 -19.46 12.39
CA ILE A 206 -6.57 -19.98 12.57
C ILE A 206 -6.40 -21.34 11.89
N LYS A 207 -7.42 -22.22 11.93
CA LYS A 207 -7.38 -23.51 11.20
C LYS A 207 -7.36 -23.31 9.70
N ASP A 208 -8.11 -22.34 9.18
CA ASP A 208 -8.14 -22.04 7.76
C ASP A 208 -6.79 -21.48 7.29
N HIS A 209 -6.17 -20.59 8.08
CA HIS A 209 -4.81 -20.12 7.80
C HIS A 209 -3.78 -21.25 7.78
N ARG A 210 -3.86 -22.21 8.72
CA ARG A 210 -3.02 -23.40 8.70
C ARG A 210 -3.22 -24.20 7.42
N ASN A 211 -4.45 -24.42 6.99
CA ASN A 211 -4.77 -25.14 5.77
C ASN A 211 -4.18 -24.43 4.53
N ILE A 212 -4.38 -23.11 4.41
CA ILE A 212 -3.81 -22.31 3.33
C ILE A 212 -2.28 -22.40 3.33
N PHE A 213 -1.65 -22.25 4.50
CA PHE A 213 -0.20 -22.38 4.64
C PHE A 213 0.32 -23.75 4.17
N GLU A 214 -0.35 -24.84 4.55
CA GLU A 214 0.05 -26.19 4.11
C GLU A 214 -0.06 -26.37 2.59
N HIS A 215 -1.06 -25.76 1.93
CA HIS A 215 -1.16 -25.78 0.48
C HIS A 215 -0.08 -24.93 -0.20
N LEU A 216 0.26 -23.77 0.36
CA LEU A 216 1.38 -22.93 -0.08
C LEU A 216 2.70 -23.70 0.02
N LYS A 217 2.95 -24.38 1.14
CA LYS A 217 4.16 -25.18 1.37
C LYS A 217 4.31 -26.34 0.39
N ARG A 218 3.20 -26.94 -0.02
CA ARG A 218 3.15 -28.03 -1.01
C ARG A 218 3.10 -27.54 -2.46
N ARG A 219 3.01 -26.26 -2.70
CA ARG A 219 2.80 -25.67 -4.04
C ARG A 219 1.53 -26.18 -4.72
N ASP A 220 0.47 -26.45 -3.96
CA ASP A 220 -0.80 -26.99 -4.45
C ASP A 220 -1.75 -25.86 -4.85
N THR A 221 -1.74 -25.50 -6.15
CA THR A 221 -2.53 -24.40 -6.71
C THR A 221 -4.04 -24.71 -6.83
N GLU A 222 -4.44 -25.99 -6.84
CA GLU A 222 -5.85 -26.36 -7.00
C GLU A 222 -6.63 -26.25 -5.70
N LYS A 223 -5.96 -26.39 -4.55
CA LYS A 223 -6.58 -26.43 -3.24
C LYS A 223 -6.33 -25.16 -2.40
N CYS A 224 -5.55 -24.23 -2.90
CA CYS A 224 -5.27 -22.97 -2.27
C CYS A 224 -6.21 -21.81 -2.82
#